data_0921990681f01525eec090b39087655e
#
_entry.id   0921990681f01525eec090b39087655e
#
_cell.length_a   1.000
_cell.length_b   1.000
_cell.length_c   1.000
_cell.angle_alpha   90.00
_cell.angle_beta   90.00
_cell.angle_gamma   90.00
#
_symmetry.space_group_name_H-M   'P 1'
#
loop_
_entity.id
_entity.type
_entity.pdbx_description
1 polymer ?
#
loop_
_entity_poly.entity_id
_entity_poly.type
_entity_poly.pdbx_seq_one_letter_code
_entity_poly.pdbx_strand_id
1 'polypeptide(L)'
;MFNEFALEHAWLIPLLPAISFVIIGMVTRSYGNLSAAIAVSMSTISFLLAAGVTLAVVAGNITVDAPFVQKLSWFHIGSVNISMGVLIDPLTAMMLMVVTTVSLLVQIYSCGYMEGDPGYGRFFAFLSLFAGSMLGLVLAVNFLQMYFFWELVGLCSYLLIGFYYYKISAREAAKKAFMTTRVGDFGLLLGILLLQLTFGTLDFMELQQLVPIYVMHGGAGFLTIIALLLFVGPIGKSGQFPLHVWLPDAMEGPTPVSALIHAATMVVAGVYLVGRAFFLFSQLPAVMTVIAWLGGFTAIFAASIAITQRPIKRILAYSTISQLGYMMLALGVGSLTSSFFHLMTHAFFKAMLFLSAGAVMHAMAEEADIFKMGCLRKKMPVTFAAMTIGVLAISGIPPFAGFFSKDEILAAAAQVSPALYILATITAFMTAFYMARLLFVAFMGQPANQEAYDHAHEVGWFMRVPLIVLSVLSVVSGIWAHMAGFGDWVRFGAPAHEGMNLMIAGTSTLLAVIALALAWKVYVAKSWDADALAQKWGVLYQLSFHKFYIDEIYAALIKFFVDGIAKVLYWIDVHIVDGIVNALGGLVRAVSEMLSPAENGQVQSYAGVYLFGVIVLLAYGVYYASKLMAMLGGAF
;
A
#
# COMPACT_ATOMS: atom_id res chain seq x y z
N MET A 1 27.41 -22.69 -11.03
CA MET A 1 26.40 -23.40 -11.86
C MET A 1 24.96 -23.11 -11.41
N PHE A 2 24.45 -23.54 -10.23
CA PHE A 2 23.08 -23.23 -9.81
C PHE A 2 22.82 -21.71 -9.61
N ASN A 3 23.76 -21.01 -8.98
CA ASN A 3 23.62 -19.56 -8.73
C ASN A 3 23.63 -18.73 -10.03
N GLU A 4 24.45 -19.09 -10.99
CA GLU A 4 24.50 -18.45 -12.32
C GLU A 4 23.21 -18.73 -13.09
N PHE A 5 22.75 -19.99 -13.09
CA PHE A 5 21.46 -20.35 -13.68
C PHE A 5 20.32 -19.56 -13.07
N ALA A 6 20.27 -19.43 -11.73
CA ALA A 6 19.23 -18.68 -11.04
C ALA A 6 19.27 -17.18 -11.41
N LEU A 7 20.47 -16.60 -11.59
CA LEU A 7 20.66 -15.22 -11.97
C LEU A 7 20.19 -14.96 -13.42
N GLU A 8 20.60 -15.80 -14.36
CA GLU A 8 20.20 -15.70 -15.77
C GLU A 8 18.69 -15.92 -15.98
N HIS A 9 18.05 -16.72 -15.11
CA HIS A 9 16.62 -17.06 -15.19
C HIS A 9 15.79 -16.39 -14.08
N ALA A 10 16.26 -15.28 -13.52
CA ALA A 10 15.56 -14.59 -12.43
C ALA A 10 14.14 -14.12 -12.78
N TRP A 11 13.86 -13.92 -14.07
CA TRP A 11 12.52 -13.63 -14.59
C TRP A 11 11.49 -14.74 -14.32
N LEU A 12 11.94 -15.99 -14.06
CA LEU A 12 11.05 -17.08 -13.63
C LEU A 12 10.48 -16.85 -12.22
N ILE A 13 11.17 -16.11 -11.36
CA ILE A 13 10.75 -15.89 -9.96
C ILE A 13 9.35 -15.28 -9.87
N PRO A 14 9.00 -14.20 -10.56
CA PRO A 14 7.63 -13.66 -10.59
C PRO A 14 6.70 -14.46 -11.52
N LEU A 15 7.24 -15.10 -12.56
CA LEU A 15 6.43 -15.79 -13.56
C LEU A 15 5.81 -17.09 -13.02
N LEU A 16 6.52 -17.85 -12.20
CA LEU A 16 6.00 -19.11 -11.63
C LEU A 16 4.72 -18.92 -10.81
N PRO A 17 4.63 -17.97 -9.86
CA PRO A 17 3.37 -17.65 -9.19
C PRO A 17 2.28 -17.14 -10.14
N ALA A 18 2.65 -16.38 -11.17
CA ALA A 18 1.69 -15.91 -12.18
C ALA A 18 1.11 -17.08 -12.99
N ILE A 19 1.94 -18.03 -13.41
CA ILE A 19 1.49 -19.27 -14.06
C ILE A 19 0.60 -20.09 -13.11
N SER A 20 0.97 -20.20 -11.84
CA SER A 20 0.16 -20.86 -10.82
C SER A 20 -1.24 -20.23 -10.74
N PHE A 21 -1.36 -18.91 -10.73
CA PHE A 21 -2.65 -18.21 -10.78
C PHE A 21 -3.50 -18.62 -11.98
N VAL A 22 -2.90 -18.65 -13.19
CA VAL A 22 -3.60 -19.02 -14.43
C VAL A 22 -4.08 -20.48 -14.36
N ILE A 23 -3.20 -21.42 -13.98
CA ILE A 23 -3.54 -22.84 -13.90
C ILE A 23 -4.67 -23.06 -12.88
N ILE A 24 -4.53 -22.47 -11.68
CA ILE A 24 -5.54 -22.64 -10.63
C ILE A 24 -6.86 -21.99 -11.06
N GLY A 25 -6.82 -20.76 -11.58
CA GLY A 25 -8.01 -20.02 -11.95
C GLY A 25 -8.82 -20.69 -13.07
N MET A 26 -8.15 -21.26 -14.07
CA MET A 26 -8.77 -21.83 -15.26
C MET A 26 -9.06 -23.33 -15.15
N VAL A 27 -8.21 -24.10 -14.46
CA VAL A 27 -8.24 -25.58 -14.53
C VAL A 27 -8.56 -26.23 -13.18
N THR A 28 -7.85 -25.85 -12.10
CA THR A 28 -7.91 -26.63 -10.86
C THR A 28 -8.72 -25.98 -9.75
N ARG A 29 -9.41 -24.88 -10.00
CA ARG A 29 -10.17 -24.12 -8.99
C ARG A 29 -11.14 -24.94 -8.15
N SER A 30 -11.77 -25.97 -8.77
CA SER A 30 -12.71 -26.88 -8.09
C SER A 30 -12.01 -27.99 -7.31
N TYR A 31 -10.69 -28.19 -7.50
CA TYR A 31 -9.90 -29.20 -6.83
C TYR A 31 -8.98 -28.56 -5.80
N GLY A 32 -9.55 -28.28 -4.59
CA GLY A 32 -8.86 -27.46 -3.57
C GLY A 32 -7.45 -27.93 -3.24
N ASN A 33 -7.26 -29.21 -2.89
CA ASN A 33 -5.95 -29.76 -2.53
C ASN A 33 -4.93 -29.68 -3.67
N LEU A 34 -5.37 -29.89 -4.92
CA LEU A 34 -4.51 -29.76 -6.09
C LEU A 34 -4.11 -28.28 -6.32
N SER A 35 -5.04 -27.36 -6.15
CA SER A 35 -4.78 -25.91 -6.22
C SER A 35 -3.75 -25.47 -5.19
N ALA A 36 -3.89 -25.90 -3.94
CA ALA A 36 -2.93 -25.63 -2.87
C ALA A 36 -1.54 -26.23 -3.19
N ALA A 37 -1.50 -27.49 -3.65
CA ALA A 37 -0.25 -28.15 -4.02
C ALA A 37 0.48 -27.42 -5.15
N ILE A 38 -0.22 -26.97 -6.20
CA ILE A 38 0.35 -26.17 -7.30
C ILE A 38 0.90 -24.86 -6.76
N ALA A 39 0.12 -24.12 -5.97
CA ALA A 39 0.53 -22.84 -5.42
C ALA A 39 1.80 -22.94 -4.56
N VAL A 40 1.81 -23.88 -3.61
CA VAL A 40 2.94 -24.12 -2.70
C VAL A 40 4.18 -24.60 -3.49
N SER A 41 4.01 -25.50 -4.45
CA SER A 41 5.14 -26.01 -5.26
C SER A 41 5.78 -24.89 -6.10
N MET A 42 4.98 -24.08 -6.80
CA MET A 42 5.48 -22.97 -7.61
C MET A 42 6.15 -21.89 -6.75
N SER A 43 5.59 -21.59 -5.56
CA SER A 43 6.21 -20.68 -4.60
C SER A 43 7.51 -21.24 -4.02
N THR A 44 7.60 -22.55 -3.82
CA THR A 44 8.84 -23.21 -3.37
C THR A 44 9.94 -23.08 -4.42
N ILE A 45 9.62 -23.31 -5.69
CA ILE A 45 10.60 -23.14 -6.79
C ILE A 45 11.04 -21.68 -6.88
N SER A 46 10.10 -20.71 -6.78
CA SER A 46 10.44 -19.29 -6.75
C SER A 46 11.36 -18.93 -5.58
N PHE A 47 11.12 -19.50 -4.39
CA PHE A 47 11.98 -19.31 -3.22
C PHE A 47 13.39 -19.87 -3.45
N LEU A 48 13.51 -21.08 -4.01
CA LEU A 48 14.81 -21.68 -4.31
C LEU A 48 15.59 -20.87 -5.34
N LEU A 49 14.93 -20.36 -6.39
CA LEU A 49 15.55 -19.46 -7.37
C LEU A 49 15.99 -18.13 -6.72
N ALA A 50 15.15 -17.53 -5.87
CA ALA A 50 15.50 -16.32 -5.13
C ALA A 50 16.72 -16.53 -4.21
N ALA A 51 16.79 -17.70 -3.55
CA ALA A 51 17.97 -18.08 -2.76
C ALA A 51 19.22 -18.21 -3.63
N GLY A 52 19.10 -18.83 -4.81
CA GLY A 52 20.20 -18.92 -5.79
C GLY A 52 20.67 -17.54 -6.26
N VAL A 53 19.74 -16.63 -6.58
CA VAL A 53 20.06 -15.23 -6.94
C VAL A 53 20.78 -14.54 -5.79
N THR A 54 20.28 -14.67 -4.56
CA THR A 54 20.90 -14.04 -3.37
C THR A 54 22.32 -14.57 -3.15
N LEU A 55 22.53 -15.87 -3.27
CA LEU A 55 23.86 -16.46 -3.17
C LEU A 55 24.79 -15.96 -4.30
N ALA A 56 24.27 -15.76 -5.52
CA ALA A 56 25.03 -15.19 -6.61
C ALA A 56 25.45 -13.74 -6.32
N VAL A 57 24.57 -12.92 -5.76
CA VAL A 57 24.84 -11.53 -5.37
C VAL A 57 25.88 -11.48 -4.25
N VAL A 58 25.78 -12.35 -3.23
CA VAL A 58 26.72 -12.40 -2.10
C VAL A 58 28.09 -12.92 -2.53
N ALA A 59 28.14 -13.92 -3.41
CA ALA A 59 29.39 -14.54 -3.90
C ALA A 59 30.04 -13.74 -5.05
N GLY A 60 29.28 -12.94 -5.78
CA GLY A 60 29.73 -12.15 -6.92
C GLY A 60 30.06 -10.71 -6.56
N ASN A 61 30.59 -9.97 -7.52
CA ASN A 61 30.84 -8.53 -7.37
C ASN A 61 29.61 -7.68 -7.79
N ILE A 62 28.38 -8.19 -7.50
CA ILE A 62 27.16 -7.46 -7.81
C ILE A 62 26.89 -6.50 -6.65
N THR A 63 26.89 -5.20 -6.97
CA THR A 63 26.68 -4.11 -6.03
C THR A 63 25.53 -3.22 -6.49
N VAL A 64 25.15 -2.24 -5.67
CA VAL A 64 24.14 -1.25 -6.05
C VAL A 64 24.62 -0.39 -7.24
N ASP A 65 25.92 -0.13 -7.33
CA ASP A 65 26.51 0.67 -8.42
C ASP A 65 26.77 -0.16 -9.68
N ALA A 66 26.88 -1.49 -9.55
CA ALA A 66 27.10 -2.42 -10.66
C ALA A 66 26.11 -3.59 -10.59
N PRO A 67 24.82 -3.35 -10.82
CA PRO A 67 23.77 -4.37 -10.75
C PRO A 67 23.80 -5.29 -11.99
N PHE A 68 23.27 -6.50 -11.83
CA PHE A 68 22.97 -7.35 -12.97
C PHE A 68 21.65 -6.91 -13.60
N VAL A 69 21.68 -6.61 -14.91
CA VAL A 69 20.50 -6.11 -15.62
C VAL A 69 20.28 -6.89 -16.90
N GLN A 70 19.08 -7.45 -17.06
CA GLN A 70 18.59 -8.01 -18.33
C GLN A 70 17.37 -7.23 -18.78
N LYS A 71 17.35 -6.75 -20.01
CA LYS A 71 16.23 -5.97 -20.60
C LYS A 71 15.75 -6.62 -21.88
N LEU A 72 14.43 -6.64 -22.05
CA LEU A 72 13.73 -6.99 -23.27
C LEU A 72 12.97 -5.75 -23.74
N SER A 73 13.13 -5.33 -24.98
CA SER A 73 12.31 -4.25 -25.54
C SER A 73 10.85 -4.69 -25.59
N TRP A 74 9.97 -3.95 -24.92
CA TRP A 74 8.55 -4.28 -24.83
C TRP A 74 7.76 -3.61 -25.95
N PHE A 75 7.87 -2.29 -26.06
CA PHE A 75 7.26 -1.56 -27.17
C PHE A 75 7.95 -0.22 -27.43
N HIS A 76 7.80 0.27 -28.68
CA HIS A 76 8.27 1.57 -29.13
C HIS A 76 7.08 2.46 -29.51
N ILE A 77 7.05 3.69 -29.02
CA ILE A 77 6.10 4.72 -29.43
C ILE A 77 6.88 5.99 -29.78
N GLY A 78 7.06 6.27 -31.06
CA GLY A 78 7.86 7.39 -31.51
C GLY A 78 9.31 7.29 -31.06
N SER A 79 9.79 8.26 -30.27
CA SER A 79 11.13 8.27 -29.67
C SER A 79 11.20 7.53 -28.33
N VAL A 80 10.07 7.09 -27.76
CA VAL A 80 10.03 6.43 -26.45
C VAL A 80 10.19 4.93 -26.63
N ASN A 81 11.27 4.38 -26.06
CA ASN A 81 11.51 2.94 -25.97
C ASN A 81 11.25 2.45 -24.57
N ILE A 82 10.29 1.55 -24.40
CA ILE A 82 9.96 0.97 -23.09
C ILE A 82 10.42 -0.47 -23.06
N SER A 83 11.25 -0.79 -22.08
CA SER A 83 11.76 -2.12 -21.81
C SER A 83 11.08 -2.75 -20.60
N MET A 84 10.93 -4.06 -20.63
CA MET A 84 10.71 -4.90 -19.45
C MET A 84 11.98 -5.69 -19.13
N GLY A 85 12.23 -5.98 -17.85
CA GLY A 85 13.43 -6.72 -17.51
C GLY A 85 13.55 -7.06 -16.05
N VAL A 86 14.75 -7.45 -15.66
CA VAL A 86 15.12 -7.73 -14.27
C VAL A 86 16.36 -6.91 -13.92
N LEU A 87 16.30 -6.23 -12.77
CA LEU A 87 17.41 -5.54 -12.16
C LEU A 87 17.71 -6.22 -10.82
N ILE A 88 18.91 -6.72 -10.67
CA ILE A 88 19.35 -7.46 -9.49
C ILE A 88 20.56 -6.79 -8.90
N ASP A 89 20.39 -6.33 -7.68
CA ASP A 89 21.40 -5.77 -6.80
C ASP A 89 21.15 -6.28 -5.36
N PRO A 90 21.93 -5.92 -4.36
CA PRO A 90 21.72 -6.33 -2.98
C PRO A 90 20.32 -6.00 -2.43
N LEU A 91 19.75 -4.84 -2.81
CA LEU A 91 18.43 -4.42 -2.39
C LEU A 91 17.34 -5.35 -2.96
N THR A 92 17.44 -5.66 -4.26
CA THR A 92 16.56 -6.63 -4.93
C THR A 92 16.69 -8.02 -4.32
N ALA A 93 17.92 -8.51 -4.13
CA ALA A 93 18.17 -9.84 -3.58
C ALA A 93 17.56 -10.02 -2.18
N MET A 94 17.74 -9.04 -1.30
CA MET A 94 17.13 -9.02 0.03
C MET A 94 15.60 -9.07 -0.07
N MET A 95 15.00 -8.22 -0.91
CA MET A 95 13.54 -8.18 -1.07
C MET A 95 12.99 -9.46 -1.68
N LEU A 96 13.67 -10.08 -2.64
CA LEU A 96 13.28 -11.39 -3.19
C LEU A 96 13.23 -12.45 -2.09
N MET A 97 14.25 -12.52 -1.23
CA MET A 97 14.26 -13.46 -0.10
C MET A 97 13.12 -13.20 0.88
N VAL A 98 12.89 -11.95 1.25
CA VAL A 98 11.81 -11.57 2.17
C VAL A 98 10.44 -11.94 1.59
N VAL A 99 10.16 -11.55 0.35
CA VAL A 99 8.84 -11.77 -0.27
C VAL A 99 8.60 -13.26 -0.51
N THR A 100 9.57 -14.00 -1.04
CA THR A 100 9.39 -15.43 -1.33
C THR A 100 9.27 -16.26 -0.06
N THR A 101 10.09 -15.98 0.98
CA THR A 101 10.01 -16.67 2.28
C THR A 101 8.64 -16.48 2.92
N VAL A 102 8.19 -15.23 3.05
CA VAL A 102 6.91 -14.93 3.71
C VAL A 102 5.74 -15.47 2.89
N SER A 103 5.76 -15.30 1.56
CA SER A 103 4.69 -15.82 0.68
C SER A 103 4.57 -17.34 0.76
N LEU A 104 5.69 -18.06 0.75
CA LEU A 104 5.70 -19.53 0.89
C LEU A 104 5.13 -19.96 2.24
N LEU A 105 5.59 -19.37 3.33
CA LEU A 105 5.12 -19.70 4.67
C LEU A 105 3.64 -19.37 4.88
N VAL A 106 3.17 -18.24 4.32
CA VAL A 106 1.75 -17.87 4.33
C VAL A 106 0.91 -18.86 3.53
N GLN A 107 1.38 -19.33 2.37
CA GLN A 107 0.66 -20.35 1.59
C GLN A 107 0.59 -21.68 2.33
N ILE A 108 1.68 -22.14 2.96
CA ILE A 108 1.67 -23.35 3.79
C ILE A 108 0.69 -23.21 4.97
N TYR A 109 0.71 -22.06 5.66
CA TYR A 109 -0.23 -21.76 6.74
C TYR A 109 -1.68 -21.80 6.26
N SER A 110 -1.93 -21.27 5.07
CA SER A 110 -3.26 -21.20 4.47
C SER A 110 -3.85 -22.56 4.14
N CYS A 111 -3.01 -23.61 3.96
CA CYS A 111 -3.51 -24.96 3.77
C CYS A 111 -4.35 -25.45 4.96
N GLY A 112 -3.97 -25.08 6.18
CA GLY A 112 -4.76 -25.40 7.37
C GLY A 112 -5.82 -24.35 7.73
N TYR A 113 -5.48 -23.06 7.57
CA TYR A 113 -6.39 -21.97 7.98
C TYR A 113 -7.67 -21.89 7.11
N MET A 114 -7.55 -22.15 5.81
CA MET A 114 -8.65 -22.06 4.85
C MET A 114 -9.31 -23.43 4.59
N GLU A 115 -8.94 -24.49 5.31
CA GLU A 115 -9.49 -25.82 5.14
C GLU A 115 -11.01 -25.79 5.31
N GLY A 116 -11.74 -26.37 4.35
CA GLY A 116 -13.22 -26.38 4.34
C GLY A 116 -13.88 -25.11 3.75
N ASP A 117 -13.15 -24.07 3.42
CA ASP A 117 -13.73 -22.87 2.79
C ASP A 117 -14.14 -23.15 1.33
N PRO A 118 -15.38 -22.80 0.90
CA PRO A 118 -15.83 -22.98 -0.49
C PRO A 118 -14.98 -22.24 -1.53
N GLY A 119 -14.30 -21.19 -1.13
CA GLY A 119 -13.39 -20.38 -1.97
C GLY A 119 -11.94 -20.84 -1.96
N TYR A 120 -11.61 -21.99 -1.41
CA TYR A 120 -10.24 -22.45 -1.18
C TYR A 120 -9.33 -22.33 -2.42
N GLY A 121 -9.73 -22.90 -3.56
CA GLY A 121 -8.94 -22.80 -4.80
C GLY A 121 -8.79 -21.36 -5.29
N ARG A 122 -9.85 -20.54 -5.22
CA ARG A 122 -9.82 -19.11 -5.57
C ARG A 122 -8.84 -18.34 -4.68
N PHE A 123 -8.78 -18.69 -3.40
CA PHE A 123 -7.87 -18.08 -2.44
C PHE A 123 -6.40 -18.26 -2.84
N PHE A 124 -6.00 -19.50 -3.16
CA PHE A 124 -4.64 -19.81 -3.60
C PHE A 124 -4.29 -19.15 -4.94
N ALA A 125 -5.26 -19.06 -5.87
CA ALA A 125 -5.05 -18.30 -7.11
C ALA A 125 -4.70 -16.84 -6.82
N PHE A 126 -5.49 -16.16 -5.99
CA PHE A 126 -5.25 -14.74 -5.66
C PHE A 126 -3.96 -14.53 -4.88
N LEU A 127 -3.60 -15.42 -3.95
CA LEU A 127 -2.31 -15.36 -3.25
C LEU A 127 -1.13 -15.51 -4.21
N SER A 128 -1.25 -16.42 -5.18
CA SER A 128 -0.20 -16.63 -6.18
C SER A 128 -0.03 -15.41 -7.07
N LEU A 129 -1.12 -14.81 -7.57
CA LEU A 129 -1.06 -13.58 -8.36
C LEU A 129 -0.43 -12.44 -7.54
N PHE A 130 -0.79 -12.33 -6.28
CA PHE A 130 -0.26 -11.28 -5.39
C PHE A 130 1.24 -11.41 -5.18
N ALA A 131 1.72 -12.64 -4.90
CA ALA A 131 3.14 -12.91 -4.77
C ALA A 131 3.90 -12.60 -6.07
N GLY A 132 3.41 -13.07 -7.21
CA GLY A 132 4.01 -12.79 -8.53
C GLY A 132 4.04 -11.29 -8.86
N SER A 133 2.98 -10.56 -8.52
CA SER A 133 2.93 -9.10 -8.72
C SER A 133 3.97 -8.36 -7.89
N MET A 134 4.13 -8.74 -6.62
CA MET A 134 5.15 -8.13 -5.77
C MET A 134 6.57 -8.46 -6.21
N LEU A 135 6.82 -9.71 -6.61
CA LEU A 135 8.13 -10.13 -7.14
C LEU A 135 8.47 -9.41 -8.45
N GLY A 136 7.48 -9.18 -9.33
CA GLY A 136 7.66 -8.40 -10.55
C GLY A 136 7.94 -6.92 -10.28
N LEU A 137 7.35 -6.35 -9.22
CA LEU A 137 7.64 -4.99 -8.76
C LEU A 137 9.09 -4.87 -8.28
N VAL A 138 9.54 -5.83 -7.49
CA VAL A 138 10.90 -5.85 -6.92
C VAL A 138 11.98 -5.96 -8.00
N LEU A 139 11.72 -6.70 -9.07
CA LEU A 139 12.64 -6.91 -10.18
C LEU A 139 12.62 -5.80 -11.25
N ALA A 140 11.75 -4.78 -11.11
CA ALA A 140 11.57 -3.76 -12.14
C ALA A 140 12.85 -3.01 -12.48
N VAL A 141 13.06 -2.76 -13.77
CA VAL A 141 14.22 -2.02 -14.32
C VAL A 141 13.94 -0.53 -14.52
N ASN A 142 12.66 -0.14 -14.51
CA ASN A 142 12.22 1.24 -14.73
C ASN A 142 10.93 1.54 -13.95
N PHE A 143 10.61 2.83 -13.85
CA PHE A 143 9.41 3.29 -13.14
C PHE A 143 8.10 2.79 -13.76
N LEU A 144 8.01 2.60 -15.10
CA LEU A 144 6.78 2.15 -15.73
C LEU A 144 6.49 0.67 -15.44
N GLN A 145 7.51 -0.19 -15.52
CA GLN A 145 7.39 -1.59 -15.12
C GLN A 145 7.03 -1.70 -13.64
N MET A 146 7.67 -0.90 -12.78
CA MET A 146 7.34 -0.83 -11.35
C MET A 146 5.88 -0.41 -11.15
N TYR A 147 5.40 0.60 -11.88
CA TYR A 147 4.01 1.07 -11.80
C TYR A 147 3.02 0.00 -12.27
N PHE A 148 3.32 -0.72 -13.34
CA PHE A 148 2.47 -1.83 -13.81
C PHE A 148 2.24 -2.88 -12.71
N PHE A 149 3.31 -3.34 -12.07
CA PHE A 149 3.20 -4.30 -10.97
C PHE A 149 2.64 -3.68 -9.68
N TRP A 150 2.85 -2.38 -9.47
CA TRP A 150 2.25 -1.61 -8.38
C TRP A 150 0.72 -1.61 -8.44
N GLU A 151 0.17 -1.45 -9.62
CA GLU A 151 -1.26 -1.53 -9.88
C GLU A 151 -1.80 -2.95 -9.71
N LEU A 152 -1.07 -3.97 -10.17
CA LEU A 152 -1.44 -5.37 -9.95
C LEU A 152 -1.44 -5.73 -8.46
N VAL A 153 -0.48 -5.28 -7.68
CA VAL A 153 -0.46 -5.43 -6.21
C VAL A 153 -1.72 -4.79 -5.60
N GLY A 154 -2.11 -3.60 -6.07
CA GLY A 154 -3.34 -2.93 -5.66
C GLY A 154 -4.60 -3.74 -5.98
N LEU A 155 -4.70 -4.26 -7.20
CA LEU A 155 -5.81 -5.12 -7.63
C LEU A 155 -5.88 -6.42 -6.80
N CYS A 156 -4.75 -7.08 -6.57
CA CYS A 156 -4.71 -8.30 -5.77
C CYS A 156 -5.17 -8.05 -4.33
N SER A 157 -4.76 -6.93 -3.72
CA SER A 157 -5.22 -6.56 -2.39
C SER A 157 -6.73 -6.33 -2.34
N TYR A 158 -7.31 -5.67 -3.34
CA TYR A 158 -8.76 -5.51 -3.48
C TYR A 158 -9.49 -6.86 -3.51
N LEU A 159 -9.01 -7.82 -4.31
CA LEU A 159 -9.59 -9.16 -4.44
C LEU A 159 -9.47 -9.96 -3.15
N LEU A 160 -8.37 -9.81 -2.42
CA LEU A 160 -8.08 -10.55 -1.20
C LEU A 160 -8.76 -9.95 0.03
N ILE A 161 -8.82 -8.62 0.16
CA ILE A 161 -9.59 -7.95 1.23
C ILE A 161 -11.09 -8.25 1.07
N GLY A 162 -11.59 -8.17 -0.18
CA GLY A 162 -12.96 -8.50 -0.55
C GLY A 162 -13.21 -9.99 -0.76
N PHE A 163 -12.35 -10.89 -0.26
CA PHE A 163 -12.50 -12.33 -0.49
C PHE A 163 -13.87 -12.85 -0.04
N TYR A 164 -14.34 -12.41 1.13
CA TYR A 164 -15.69 -12.67 1.63
C TYR A 164 -16.70 -11.64 1.09
N TYR A 165 -16.78 -11.50 -0.25
CA TYR A 165 -17.58 -10.50 -0.95
C TYR A 165 -19.08 -10.54 -0.62
N TYR A 166 -19.58 -11.63 -0.04
CA TYR A 166 -20.96 -11.73 0.46
C TYR A 166 -21.19 -10.91 1.74
N LYS A 167 -20.12 -10.57 2.49
CA LYS A 167 -20.18 -9.66 3.65
C LYS A 167 -20.10 -8.22 3.17
N ILE A 168 -21.07 -7.37 3.59
CA ILE A 168 -21.08 -5.95 3.23
C ILE A 168 -19.81 -5.26 3.72
N SER A 169 -19.37 -5.55 4.97
CA SER A 169 -18.16 -4.98 5.56
C SER A 169 -16.91 -5.25 4.71
N ALA A 170 -16.72 -6.48 4.21
CA ALA A 170 -15.59 -6.83 3.37
C ALA A 170 -15.62 -6.13 2.01
N ARG A 171 -16.81 -5.97 1.40
CA ARG A 171 -16.95 -5.21 0.14
C ARG A 171 -16.59 -3.75 0.31
N GLU A 172 -17.10 -3.10 1.35
CA GLU A 172 -16.83 -1.68 1.62
C GLU A 172 -15.36 -1.47 2.00
N ALA A 173 -14.77 -2.38 2.79
CA ALA A 173 -13.34 -2.35 3.10
C ALA A 173 -12.46 -2.48 1.84
N ALA A 174 -12.79 -3.39 0.93
CA ALA A 174 -12.08 -3.57 -0.33
C ALA A 174 -12.16 -2.32 -1.22
N LYS A 175 -13.37 -1.74 -1.38
CA LYS A 175 -13.55 -0.47 -2.11
C LYS A 175 -12.75 0.66 -1.50
N LYS A 176 -12.82 0.82 -0.16
CA LYS A 176 -12.07 1.86 0.56
C LYS A 176 -10.56 1.70 0.33
N ALA A 177 -10.03 0.47 0.46
CA ALA A 177 -8.63 0.19 0.23
C ALA A 177 -8.22 0.54 -1.21
N PHE A 178 -8.98 0.11 -2.21
CA PHE A 178 -8.69 0.38 -3.61
C PHE A 178 -8.75 1.88 -3.93
N MET A 179 -9.82 2.58 -3.53
CA MET A 179 -10.00 4.00 -3.83
C MET A 179 -8.95 4.87 -3.13
N THR A 180 -8.65 4.60 -1.85
CA THR A 180 -7.67 5.36 -1.09
C THR A 180 -6.26 5.19 -1.67
N THR A 181 -5.87 3.96 -2.01
CA THR A 181 -4.55 3.72 -2.63
C THR A 181 -4.48 4.30 -4.05
N ARG A 182 -5.59 4.31 -4.80
CA ARG A 182 -5.66 4.90 -6.14
C ARG A 182 -5.38 6.41 -6.15
N VAL A 183 -5.77 7.14 -5.11
CA VAL A 183 -5.36 8.55 -4.97
C VAL A 183 -3.83 8.68 -4.93
N GLY A 184 -3.17 7.78 -4.19
CA GLY A 184 -1.70 7.68 -4.18
C GLY A 184 -1.11 7.33 -5.53
N ASP A 185 -1.70 6.33 -6.19
CA ASP A 185 -1.25 5.82 -7.48
C ASP A 185 -1.36 6.87 -8.60
N PHE A 186 -2.39 7.73 -8.55
CA PHE A 186 -2.54 8.84 -9.49
C PHE A 186 -1.41 9.88 -9.34
N GLY A 187 -1.05 10.25 -8.10
CA GLY A 187 0.11 11.12 -7.86
C GLY A 187 1.41 10.52 -8.39
N LEU A 188 1.64 9.22 -8.12
CA LEU A 188 2.79 8.47 -8.63
C LEU A 188 2.85 8.49 -10.16
N LEU A 189 1.72 8.23 -10.84
CA LEU A 189 1.64 8.25 -12.29
C LEU A 189 2.01 9.63 -12.86
N LEU A 190 1.49 10.71 -12.28
CA LEU A 190 1.84 12.06 -12.71
C LEU A 190 3.34 12.33 -12.54
N GLY A 191 3.93 11.89 -11.41
CA GLY A 191 5.38 11.98 -11.20
C GLY A 191 6.19 11.22 -12.26
N ILE A 192 5.77 10.01 -12.62
CA ILE A 192 6.40 9.19 -13.68
C ILE A 192 6.30 9.87 -15.04
N LEU A 193 5.14 10.42 -15.39
CA LEU A 193 4.95 11.13 -16.66
C LEU A 193 5.84 12.37 -16.74
N LEU A 194 5.95 13.12 -15.65
CA LEU A 194 6.84 14.29 -15.59
C LEU A 194 8.32 13.89 -15.67
N LEU A 195 8.72 12.75 -15.05
CA LEU A 195 10.07 12.20 -15.24
C LEU A 195 10.35 11.92 -16.71
N GLN A 196 9.43 11.22 -17.38
CA GLN A 196 9.56 10.90 -18.80
C GLN A 196 9.69 12.17 -19.66
N LEU A 197 8.90 13.19 -19.37
CA LEU A 197 8.95 14.47 -20.11
C LEU A 197 10.26 15.24 -19.86
N THR A 198 10.82 15.11 -18.64
CA THR A 198 12.03 15.86 -18.25
C THR A 198 13.31 15.20 -18.74
N PHE A 199 13.41 13.87 -18.62
CA PHE A 199 14.64 13.13 -18.86
C PHE A 199 14.61 12.30 -20.16
N GLY A 200 13.44 12.09 -20.77
CA GLY A 200 13.28 11.22 -21.93
C GLY A 200 13.37 9.73 -21.64
N THR A 201 13.60 9.36 -20.37
CA THR A 201 13.76 7.97 -19.92
C THR A 201 13.14 7.75 -18.55
N LEU A 202 12.73 6.49 -18.28
CA LEU A 202 12.24 6.04 -16.98
C LEU A 202 13.16 4.97 -16.35
N ASP A 203 14.25 4.63 -17.03
CA ASP A 203 15.20 3.62 -16.60
C ASP A 203 15.96 4.06 -15.35
N PHE A 204 16.05 3.18 -14.33
CA PHE A 204 16.68 3.53 -13.06
C PHE A 204 18.18 3.85 -13.21
N MET A 205 18.89 3.08 -14.03
CA MET A 205 20.35 3.25 -14.21
C MET A 205 20.67 4.53 -14.99
N GLU A 206 19.87 4.87 -15.99
CA GLU A 206 20.03 6.11 -16.74
C GLU A 206 19.66 7.33 -15.88
N LEU A 207 18.55 7.26 -15.13
CA LEU A 207 18.15 8.34 -14.23
C LEU A 207 19.15 8.57 -13.11
N GLN A 208 19.80 7.52 -12.60
CA GLN A 208 20.86 7.64 -11.59
C GLN A 208 22.03 8.51 -12.07
N GLN A 209 22.33 8.50 -13.37
CA GLN A 209 23.37 9.34 -13.96
C GLN A 209 22.86 10.75 -14.29
N LEU A 210 21.63 10.88 -14.78
CA LEU A 210 21.09 12.15 -15.27
C LEU A 210 20.62 13.08 -14.14
N VAL A 211 20.06 12.55 -13.05
CA VAL A 211 19.49 13.34 -11.95
C VAL A 211 20.52 14.27 -11.29
N PRO A 212 21.72 13.82 -10.90
CA PRO A 212 22.71 14.72 -10.31
C PRO A 212 23.12 15.85 -11.26
N ILE A 213 23.25 15.57 -12.56
CA ILE A 213 23.58 16.55 -13.59
C ILE A 213 22.48 17.61 -13.70
N TYR A 214 21.23 17.17 -13.71
CA TYR A 214 20.07 18.07 -13.79
C TYR A 214 19.97 19.01 -12.58
N VAL A 215 20.24 18.47 -11.37
CA VAL A 215 20.27 19.27 -10.13
C VAL A 215 21.38 20.31 -10.16
N MET A 216 22.59 19.95 -10.63
CA MET A 216 23.71 20.88 -10.78
C MET A 216 23.42 22.03 -11.75
N HIS A 217 22.58 21.83 -12.76
CA HIS A 217 22.14 22.88 -13.71
C HIS A 217 20.92 23.67 -13.23
N GLY A 218 20.56 23.59 -11.95
CA GLY A 218 19.48 24.38 -11.35
C GLY A 218 18.09 23.77 -11.44
N GLY A 219 17.95 22.52 -11.87
CA GLY A 219 16.68 21.82 -12.01
C GLY A 219 16.04 21.33 -10.70
N ALA A 220 16.66 21.58 -9.54
CA ALA A 220 16.21 21.07 -8.24
C ALA A 220 14.76 21.46 -7.88
N GLY A 221 14.31 22.69 -8.23
CA GLY A 221 12.95 23.15 -7.91
C GLY A 221 11.87 22.33 -8.60
N PHE A 222 12.00 22.08 -9.90
CA PHE A 222 11.03 21.27 -10.65
C PHE A 222 11.13 19.78 -10.26
N LEU A 223 12.34 19.27 -10.03
CA LEU A 223 12.54 17.90 -9.57
C LEU A 223 11.93 17.66 -8.18
N THR A 224 11.87 18.69 -7.31
CA THR A 224 11.17 18.62 -6.02
C THR A 224 9.67 18.33 -6.21
N ILE A 225 9.03 18.97 -7.18
CA ILE A 225 7.60 18.68 -7.50
C ILE A 225 7.43 17.25 -7.97
N ILE A 226 8.29 16.80 -8.88
CA ILE A 226 8.27 15.42 -9.38
C ILE A 226 8.47 14.43 -8.24
N ALA A 227 9.45 14.65 -7.38
CA ALA A 227 9.74 13.78 -6.23
C ALA A 227 8.59 13.72 -5.24
N LEU A 228 7.94 14.84 -4.92
CA LEU A 228 6.75 14.85 -4.08
C LEU A 228 5.59 14.08 -4.70
N LEU A 229 5.35 14.21 -6.00
CA LEU A 229 4.33 13.43 -6.72
C LEU A 229 4.66 11.93 -6.70
N LEU A 230 5.92 11.55 -6.95
CA LEU A 230 6.37 10.17 -6.82
C LEU A 230 6.14 9.62 -5.39
N PHE A 231 6.33 10.46 -4.37
CA PHE A 231 6.16 10.06 -2.96
C PHE A 231 4.70 9.88 -2.56
N VAL A 232 3.72 10.47 -3.28
CA VAL A 232 2.28 10.27 -2.99
C VAL A 232 1.89 8.78 -3.12
N GLY A 233 2.50 8.02 -4.07
CA GLY A 233 2.31 6.58 -4.18
C GLY A 233 2.68 5.82 -2.90
N PRO A 234 3.92 5.95 -2.39
CA PRO A 234 4.34 5.47 -1.08
C PRO A 234 3.42 5.86 0.08
N ILE A 235 2.91 7.10 0.13
CA ILE A 235 1.93 7.52 1.13
C ILE A 235 0.68 6.62 1.07
N GLY A 236 0.17 6.33 -0.13
CA GLY A 236 -1.00 5.49 -0.35
C GLY A 236 -0.77 4.02 0.06
N LYS A 237 0.21 3.34 -0.56
CA LYS A 237 0.44 1.90 -0.34
C LYS A 237 1.00 1.59 1.05
N SER A 238 1.92 2.41 1.57
CA SER A 238 2.50 2.22 2.90
C SER A 238 1.64 2.81 4.03
N GLY A 239 0.41 3.21 3.75
CA GLY A 239 -0.53 3.69 4.76
C GLY A 239 0.02 4.84 5.60
N GLN A 240 0.76 5.77 4.99
CA GLN A 240 1.22 6.96 5.68
C GLN A 240 0.07 7.96 5.79
N PHE A 241 0.13 8.82 6.84
CA PHE A 241 -0.84 9.90 6.94
C PHE A 241 -0.78 10.80 5.68
N PRO A 242 -1.88 11.25 5.09
CA PRO A 242 -3.28 11.03 5.49
C PRO A 242 -3.95 9.78 4.89
N LEU A 243 -3.31 9.02 3.98
CA LEU A 243 -3.91 7.90 3.25
C LEU A 243 -3.84 6.54 4.00
N HIS A 244 -3.80 6.55 5.35
CA HIS A 244 -3.66 5.36 6.20
C HIS A 244 -4.97 4.61 6.48
N VAL A 245 -6.12 5.25 6.26
CA VAL A 245 -7.45 4.83 6.76
C VAL A 245 -7.95 3.48 6.22
N TRP A 246 -7.42 3.03 5.08
CA TRP A 246 -7.80 1.76 4.46
C TRP A 246 -7.20 0.54 5.17
N LEU A 247 -6.04 0.72 5.79
CA LEU A 247 -5.21 -0.38 6.28
C LEU A 247 -5.83 -1.11 7.48
N PRO A 248 -6.43 -0.42 8.48
CA PRO A 248 -7.16 -1.11 9.56
C PRO A 248 -8.46 -1.80 9.10
N ASP A 249 -9.10 -1.32 8.05
CA ASP A 249 -10.31 -1.92 7.51
C ASP A 249 -10.01 -3.12 6.60
N ALA A 250 -8.79 -3.20 6.04
CA ALA A 250 -8.30 -4.38 5.33
C ALA A 250 -8.31 -5.68 6.18
N MET A 251 -8.50 -5.56 7.51
CA MET A 251 -8.64 -6.68 8.44
C MET A 251 -9.92 -7.52 8.22
N GLU A 252 -10.84 -7.09 7.38
CA GLU A 252 -12.02 -7.87 6.97
C GLU A 252 -11.66 -9.09 6.10
N GLY A 253 -10.50 -9.07 5.45
CA GLY A 253 -9.97 -10.21 4.70
C GLY A 253 -9.49 -11.36 5.62
N PRO A 254 -9.30 -12.57 5.05
CA PRO A 254 -8.72 -13.71 5.78
C PRO A 254 -7.37 -13.37 6.41
N THR A 255 -7.07 -13.90 7.58
CA THR A 255 -5.85 -13.52 8.33
C THR A 255 -4.53 -13.81 7.59
N PRO A 256 -4.36 -14.90 6.81
CA PRO A 256 -3.14 -15.08 6.01
C PRO A 256 -2.91 -13.96 5.00
N VAL A 257 -3.98 -13.38 4.45
CA VAL A 257 -3.91 -12.18 3.57
C VAL A 257 -3.36 -10.99 4.34
N SER A 258 -3.88 -10.76 5.56
CA SER A 258 -3.37 -9.68 6.42
C SER A 258 -1.89 -9.88 6.73
N ALA A 259 -1.46 -11.11 7.03
CA ALA A 259 -0.05 -11.41 7.25
C ALA A 259 0.81 -11.05 6.02
N LEU A 260 0.38 -11.40 4.81
CA LEU A 260 1.12 -11.14 3.58
C LEU A 260 1.16 -9.64 3.23
N ILE A 261 -0.01 -8.96 3.24
CA ILE A 261 -0.12 -7.52 2.94
C ILE A 261 0.75 -6.69 3.86
N HIS A 262 0.73 -6.98 5.17
CA HIS A 262 1.34 -6.14 6.20
C HIS A 262 2.80 -6.46 6.51
N ALA A 263 3.30 -7.62 6.07
CA ALA A 263 4.67 -8.03 6.39
C ALA A 263 5.65 -7.79 5.23
N ALA A 264 5.35 -8.32 4.03
CA ALA A 264 6.37 -8.46 2.98
C ALA A 264 5.95 -7.94 1.60
N THR A 265 4.70 -7.44 1.42
CA THR A 265 4.21 -7.12 0.08
C THR A 265 3.72 -5.67 -0.01
N MET A 266 2.42 -5.44 -0.13
CA MET A 266 1.85 -4.15 -0.53
C MET A 266 2.36 -2.95 0.28
N VAL A 267 2.39 -3.07 1.61
CA VAL A 267 2.75 -1.93 2.47
C VAL A 267 4.24 -1.60 2.46
N VAL A 268 5.10 -2.56 2.13
CA VAL A 268 6.54 -2.34 1.99
C VAL A 268 6.92 -1.86 0.58
N ALA A 269 6.00 -1.97 -0.41
CA ALA A 269 6.25 -1.49 -1.76
C ALA A 269 6.57 0.01 -1.81
N GLY A 270 5.91 0.83 -0.96
CA GLY A 270 6.22 2.25 -0.87
C GLY A 270 7.60 2.53 -0.29
N VAL A 271 8.01 1.80 0.76
CA VAL A 271 9.37 1.88 1.32
C VAL A 271 10.39 1.46 0.25
N TYR A 272 10.09 0.38 -0.48
CA TYR A 272 10.93 -0.11 -1.56
C TYR A 272 11.08 0.91 -2.70
N LEU A 273 9.99 1.56 -3.13
CA LEU A 273 10.04 2.59 -4.17
C LEU A 273 10.95 3.76 -3.76
N VAL A 274 10.80 4.28 -2.52
CA VAL A 274 11.64 5.38 -2.03
C VAL A 274 13.11 4.92 -1.96
N GLY A 275 13.36 3.71 -1.50
CA GLY A 275 14.70 3.13 -1.47
C GLY A 275 15.30 2.88 -2.86
N ARG A 276 14.52 2.37 -3.81
CA ARG A 276 14.94 2.15 -5.20
C ARG A 276 15.25 3.46 -5.92
N ALA A 277 14.49 4.50 -5.65
CA ALA A 277 14.69 5.84 -6.18
C ALA A 277 15.50 6.75 -5.24
N PHE A 278 16.25 6.19 -4.30
CA PHE A 278 17.01 6.96 -3.31
C PHE A 278 18.02 7.91 -3.96
N PHE A 279 18.58 7.53 -5.11
CA PHE A 279 19.46 8.38 -5.92
C PHE A 279 18.79 9.71 -6.33
N LEU A 280 17.47 9.75 -6.46
CA LEU A 280 16.68 10.94 -6.77
C LEU A 280 16.31 11.71 -5.50
N PHE A 281 15.73 11.01 -4.50
CA PHE A 281 15.25 11.65 -3.28
C PHE A 281 16.38 12.28 -2.47
N SER A 282 17.53 11.63 -2.36
CA SER A 282 18.70 12.12 -1.60
C SER A 282 19.29 13.42 -2.13
N GLN A 283 19.07 13.75 -3.41
CA GLN A 283 19.50 15.03 -3.99
C GLN A 283 18.61 16.23 -3.56
N LEU A 284 17.51 15.99 -2.87
CA LEU A 284 16.47 16.98 -2.57
C LEU A 284 16.20 17.07 -1.06
N PRO A 285 17.00 17.88 -0.31
CA PRO A 285 16.90 17.96 1.15
C PRO A 285 15.50 18.33 1.66
N ALA A 286 14.77 19.18 0.93
CA ALA A 286 13.40 19.55 1.29
C ALA A 286 12.44 18.35 1.25
N VAL A 287 12.57 17.48 0.23
CA VAL A 287 11.75 16.26 0.11
C VAL A 287 12.12 15.26 1.19
N MET A 288 13.41 15.07 1.46
CA MET A 288 13.90 14.20 2.54
C MET A 288 13.34 14.64 3.90
N THR A 289 13.32 15.95 4.16
CA THR A 289 12.70 16.49 5.38
C THR A 289 11.20 16.18 5.45
N VAL A 290 10.47 16.31 4.36
CA VAL A 290 9.03 15.94 4.30
C VAL A 290 8.85 14.45 4.60
N ILE A 291 9.65 13.57 3.99
CA ILE A 291 9.59 12.11 4.21
C ILE A 291 9.87 11.79 5.69
N ALA A 292 10.89 12.40 6.29
CA ALA A 292 11.27 12.16 7.69
C ALA A 292 10.16 12.56 8.67
N TRP A 293 9.63 13.78 8.53
CA TRP A 293 8.58 14.27 9.43
C TRP A 293 7.24 13.56 9.22
N LEU A 294 6.87 13.27 7.97
CA LEU A 294 5.64 12.51 7.69
C LEU A 294 5.73 11.10 8.25
N GLY A 295 6.88 10.43 8.07
CA GLY A 295 7.14 9.10 8.65
C GLY A 295 7.09 9.13 10.17
N GLY A 296 7.80 10.07 10.80
CA GLY A 296 7.80 10.25 12.24
C GLY A 296 6.41 10.54 12.82
N PHE A 297 5.68 11.48 12.21
CA PHE A 297 4.29 11.78 12.60
C PHE A 297 3.39 10.56 12.47
N THR A 298 3.45 9.85 11.34
CA THR A 298 2.65 8.64 11.11
C THR A 298 2.95 7.57 12.16
N ALA A 299 4.22 7.42 12.55
CA ALA A 299 4.64 6.44 13.54
C ALA A 299 3.97 6.67 14.91
N ILE A 300 4.04 7.89 15.45
CA ILE A 300 3.45 8.21 16.76
C ILE A 300 1.92 8.25 16.70
N PHE A 301 1.36 8.77 15.61
CA PHE A 301 -0.07 8.84 15.39
C PHE A 301 -0.71 7.44 15.42
N ALA A 302 -0.17 6.50 14.64
CA ALA A 302 -0.66 5.13 14.61
C ALA A 302 -0.44 4.39 15.95
N ALA A 303 0.70 4.60 16.61
CA ALA A 303 0.97 4.04 17.93
C ALA A 303 -0.05 4.51 18.97
N SER A 304 -0.43 5.80 18.94
CA SER A 304 -1.45 6.34 19.86
C SER A 304 -2.80 5.67 19.69
N ILE A 305 -3.22 5.36 18.47
CA ILE A 305 -4.47 4.64 18.19
C ILE A 305 -4.37 3.18 18.64
N ALA A 306 -3.23 2.51 18.39
CA ALA A 306 -3.02 1.11 18.75
C ALA A 306 -3.21 0.83 20.26
N ILE A 307 -2.90 1.79 21.12
CA ILE A 307 -3.06 1.66 22.59
C ILE A 307 -4.51 1.39 23.00
N THR A 308 -5.48 1.95 22.28
CA THR A 308 -6.90 1.92 22.67
C THR A 308 -7.73 0.89 21.90
N GLN A 309 -7.25 0.40 20.75
CA GLN A 309 -8.00 -0.57 19.94
C GLN A 309 -8.17 -1.90 20.67
N ARG A 310 -9.30 -2.58 20.43
CA ARG A 310 -9.65 -3.87 21.04
C ARG A 310 -9.44 -5.08 20.12
N PRO A 311 -9.83 -5.02 18.80
CA PRO A 311 -9.65 -6.17 17.92
C PRO A 311 -8.17 -6.46 17.67
N ILE A 312 -7.75 -7.73 17.88
CA ILE A 312 -6.34 -8.17 17.77
C ILE A 312 -5.72 -7.78 16.43
N LYS A 313 -6.41 -8.00 15.30
CA LYS A 313 -5.92 -7.64 13.97
C LYS A 313 -5.79 -6.11 13.79
N ARG A 314 -6.71 -5.30 14.35
CA ARG A 314 -6.61 -3.83 14.25
C ARG A 314 -5.43 -3.27 15.05
N ILE A 315 -5.12 -3.82 16.23
CA ILE A 315 -3.92 -3.46 16.99
C ILE A 315 -2.68 -3.72 16.13
N LEU A 316 -2.60 -4.89 15.50
CA LEU A 316 -1.50 -5.25 14.62
C LEU A 316 -1.45 -4.39 13.35
N ALA A 317 -2.59 -3.96 12.81
CA ALA A 317 -2.65 -3.06 11.65
C ALA A 317 -2.08 -1.67 11.98
N TYR A 318 -2.51 -1.06 13.09
CA TYR A 318 -1.94 0.23 13.51
C TYR A 318 -0.47 0.12 13.90
N SER A 319 -0.06 -1.01 14.49
CA SER A 319 1.35 -1.25 14.73
C SER A 319 2.16 -1.40 13.42
N THR A 320 1.54 -1.87 12.31
CA THR A 320 2.19 -1.89 10.99
C THR A 320 2.37 -0.46 10.46
N ILE A 321 1.33 0.37 10.49
CA ILE A 321 1.42 1.79 10.09
C ILE A 321 2.54 2.50 10.85
N SER A 322 2.62 2.25 12.17
CA SER A 322 3.67 2.81 13.01
C SER A 322 5.08 2.37 12.59
N GLN A 323 5.30 1.08 12.31
CA GLN A 323 6.62 0.58 11.88
C GLN A 323 7.00 1.06 10.48
N LEU A 324 6.04 1.18 9.55
CA LEU A 324 6.27 1.80 8.24
C LEU A 324 6.63 3.28 8.36
N GLY A 325 6.02 3.98 9.34
CA GLY A 325 6.43 5.34 9.70
C GLY A 325 7.89 5.42 10.13
N TYR A 326 8.39 4.45 10.92
CA TYR A 326 9.82 4.36 11.26
C TYR A 326 10.71 4.15 10.04
N MET A 327 10.30 3.28 9.10
CA MET A 327 11.07 3.05 7.88
C MET A 327 11.13 4.30 7.00
N MET A 328 10.01 5.03 6.87
CA MET A 328 9.98 6.31 6.15
C MET A 328 10.81 7.38 6.85
N LEU A 329 10.76 7.45 8.20
CA LEU A 329 11.61 8.34 8.98
C LEU A 329 13.09 8.04 8.71
N ALA A 330 13.49 6.76 8.74
CA ALA A 330 14.87 6.35 8.46
C ALA A 330 15.32 6.75 7.05
N LEU A 331 14.49 6.52 6.01
CA LEU A 331 14.77 7.00 4.66
C LEU A 331 14.91 8.51 4.61
N GLY A 332 13.99 9.24 5.23
CA GLY A 332 13.97 10.70 5.23
C GLY A 332 15.16 11.35 5.94
N VAL A 333 15.73 10.69 6.97
CA VAL A 333 17.00 11.13 7.59
C VAL A 333 18.25 10.65 6.85
N GLY A 334 18.09 10.00 5.69
CA GLY A 334 19.20 9.60 4.83
C GLY A 334 19.72 8.18 5.09
N SER A 335 19.14 7.41 6.00
CA SER A 335 19.59 6.05 6.33
C SER A 335 18.78 4.98 5.59
N LEU A 336 19.16 4.71 4.34
CA LEU A 336 18.61 3.61 3.55
C LEU A 336 18.79 2.26 4.25
N THR A 337 19.98 2.01 4.75
CA THR A 337 20.39 0.75 5.37
C THR A 337 19.52 0.42 6.58
N SER A 338 19.36 1.35 7.52
CA SER A 338 18.54 1.14 8.72
C SER A 338 17.07 0.90 8.38
N SER A 339 16.55 1.58 7.33
CA SER A 339 15.18 1.37 6.86
C SER A 339 14.99 -0.04 6.33
N PHE A 340 15.89 -0.53 5.46
CA PHE A 340 15.78 -1.85 4.86
C PHE A 340 16.16 -2.98 5.81
N PHE A 341 17.06 -2.73 6.75
CA PHE A 341 17.29 -3.68 7.84
C PHE A 341 16.03 -3.86 8.69
N HIS A 342 15.37 -2.76 9.05
CA HIS A 342 14.11 -2.85 9.79
C HIS A 342 13.00 -3.46 8.96
N LEU A 343 12.92 -3.20 7.65
CA LEU A 343 11.97 -3.84 6.74
C LEU A 343 12.14 -5.36 6.73
N MET A 344 13.37 -5.86 6.62
CA MET A 344 13.65 -7.31 6.63
C MET A 344 13.21 -7.96 7.94
N THR A 345 13.64 -7.42 9.08
CA THR A 345 13.27 -7.97 10.39
C THR A 345 11.78 -7.85 10.65
N HIS A 346 11.18 -6.71 10.27
CA HIS A 346 9.74 -6.45 10.34
C HIS A 346 8.93 -7.50 9.59
N ALA A 347 9.34 -7.86 8.38
CA ALA A 347 8.62 -8.84 7.58
C ALA A 347 8.45 -10.18 8.33
N PHE A 348 9.48 -10.65 9.02
CA PHE A 348 9.44 -11.91 9.75
C PHE A 348 8.57 -11.83 11.01
N PHE A 349 8.85 -10.90 11.91
CA PHE A 349 8.07 -10.82 13.15
C PHE A 349 6.63 -10.36 12.90
N LYS A 350 6.36 -9.59 11.86
CA LYS A 350 5.01 -9.13 11.56
C LYS A 350 4.14 -10.22 10.94
N ALA A 351 4.68 -10.99 10.00
CA ALA A 351 4.02 -12.19 9.49
C ALA A 351 3.67 -13.13 10.64
N MET A 352 4.64 -13.41 11.52
CA MET A 352 4.44 -14.26 12.70
C MET A 352 3.33 -13.74 13.62
N LEU A 353 3.32 -12.44 13.92
CA LEU A 353 2.30 -11.81 14.79
C LEU A 353 0.90 -11.95 14.18
N PHE A 354 0.73 -11.69 12.88
CA PHE A 354 -0.56 -11.85 12.22
C PHE A 354 -0.99 -13.31 12.12
N LEU A 355 -0.08 -14.22 11.78
CA LEU A 355 -0.41 -15.65 11.73
C LEU A 355 -0.75 -16.19 13.13
N SER A 356 -0.04 -15.73 14.18
CA SER A 356 -0.38 -16.07 15.57
C SER A 356 -1.76 -15.53 15.96
N ALA A 357 -2.10 -14.29 15.55
CA ALA A 357 -3.44 -13.74 15.77
C ALA A 357 -4.52 -14.55 15.02
N GLY A 358 -4.22 -15.00 13.80
CA GLY A 358 -5.09 -15.91 13.04
C GLY A 358 -5.30 -17.25 13.74
N ALA A 359 -4.24 -17.83 14.28
CA ALA A 359 -4.33 -19.08 15.06
C ALA A 359 -5.20 -18.91 16.30
N VAL A 360 -5.07 -17.78 17.01
CA VAL A 360 -5.92 -17.46 18.17
C VAL A 360 -7.38 -17.29 17.77
N MET A 361 -7.66 -16.52 16.72
CA MET A 361 -9.03 -16.31 16.25
C MET A 361 -9.67 -17.60 15.77
N HIS A 362 -8.93 -18.44 15.04
CA HIS A 362 -9.39 -19.75 14.58
C HIS A 362 -9.77 -20.66 15.76
N ALA A 363 -8.96 -20.67 16.82
CA ALA A 363 -9.24 -21.45 18.04
C ALA A 363 -10.38 -20.90 18.90
N MET A 364 -10.70 -19.60 18.78
CA MET A 364 -11.72 -18.88 19.54
C MET A 364 -12.98 -18.57 18.71
N ALA A 365 -13.30 -19.39 17.70
CA ALA A 365 -14.48 -19.23 16.83
C ALA A 365 -14.59 -17.82 16.21
N GLU A 366 -13.50 -17.31 15.66
CA GLU A 366 -13.37 -16.00 14.99
C GLU A 366 -13.57 -14.77 15.93
N GLU A 367 -13.51 -14.94 17.27
CA GLU A 367 -13.54 -13.80 18.19
C GLU A 367 -12.29 -12.93 17.99
N ALA A 368 -12.49 -11.63 17.78
CA ALA A 368 -11.44 -10.67 17.51
C ALA A 368 -11.07 -9.79 18.71
N ASP A 369 -11.99 -9.58 19.67
CA ASP A 369 -11.77 -8.70 20.81
C ASP A 369 -10.89 -9.38 21.86
N ILE A 370 -9.68 -8.81 22.11
CA ILE A 370 -8.72 -9.35 23.08
C ILE A 370 -9.31 -9.45 24.51
N PHE A 371 -10.27 -8.59 24.87
CA PHE A 371 -10.91 -8.60 26.20
C PHE A 371 -11.93 -9.74 26.37
N LYS A 372 -12.32 -10.41 25.28
CA LYS A 372 -13.16 -11.62 25.33
C LYS A 372 -12.32 -12.91 25.30
N MET A 373 -10.99 -12.79 25.24
CA MET A 373 -10.02 -13.88 25.31
C MET A 373 -9.54 -14.07 26.77
N GLY A 374 -8.42 -14.70 26.95
CA GLY A 374 -7.70 -14.85 28.23
C GLY A 374 -7.23 -16.28 28.48
N CYS A 375 -6.14 -16.40 29.24
CA CYS A 375 -5.52 -17.68 29.66
C CYS A 375 -5.08 -18.63 28.53
N LEU A 376 -5.03 -18.18 27.26
CA LEU A 376 -4.77 -19.04 26.10
C LEU A 376 -3.39 -19.70 26.09
N ARG A 377 -2.42 -19.19 26.88
CA ARG A 377 -1.07 -19.79 27.01
C ARG A 377 -1.07 -21.27 27.36
N LYS A 378 -2.08 -21.75 28.09
CA LYS A 378 -2.18 -23.15 28.52
C LYS A 378 -2.71 -24.07 27.41
N LYS A 379 -3.59 -23.53 26.55
CA LYS A 379 -4.22 -24.27 25.45
C LYS A 379 -3.42 -24.20 24.16
N MET A 380 -2.67 -23.11 23.95
CA MET A 380 -1.93 -22.80 22.71
C MET A 380 -0.47 -22.45 23.00
N PRO A 381 0.36 -23.37 23.49
CA PRO A 381 1.72 -23.06 23.92
C PRO A 381 2.65 -22.64 22.77
N VAL A 382 2.53 -23.24 21.57
CA VAL A 382 3.36 -22.87 20.41
C VAL A 382 2.96 -21.49 19.90
N THR A 383 1.68 -21.24 19.75
CA THR A 383 1.16 -19.92 19.34
C THR A 383 1.50 -18.83 20.36
N PHE A 384 1.44 -19.15 21.66
CA PHE A 384 1.87 -18.22 22.73
C PHE A 384 3.36 -17.90 22.64
N ALA A 385 4.22 -18.91 22.42
CA ALA A 385 5.66 -18.68 22.26
C ALA A 385 5.96 -17.79 21.05
N ALA A 386 5.34 -18.09 19.89
CA ALA A 386 5.47 -17.27 18.68
C ALA A 386 5.00 -15.83 18.90
N MET A 387 3.81 -15.63 19.49
CA MET A 387 3.32 -14.29 19.82
C MET A 387 4.26 -13.55 20.78
N THR A 388 4.80 -14.22 21.79
CA THR A 388 5.73 -13.63 22.75
C THR A 388 7.02 -13.18 22.06
N ILE A 389 7.62 -14.04 21.22
CA ILE A 389 8.81 -13.70 20.43
C ILE A 389 8.53 -12.48 19.55
N GLY A 390 7.38 -12.45 18.87
CA GLY A 390 6.98 -11.32 18.03
C GLY A 390 6.80 -10.01 18.82
N VAL A 391 6.17 -10.08 19.98
CA VAL A 391 5.99 -8.93 20.87
C VAL A 391 7.34 -8.39 21.36
N LEU A 392 8.27 -9.26 21.76
CA LEU A 392 9.61 -8.86 22.21
C LEU A 392 10.42 -8.30 21.03
N ALA A 393 10.33 -8.91 19.85
CA ALA A 393 11.02 -8.44 18.65
C ALA A 393 10.55 -7.04 18.24
N ILE A 394 9.25 -6.83 18.09
CA ILE A 394 8.73 -5.51 17.69
C ILE A 394 8.95 -4.44 18.78
N SER A 395 9.04 -4.82 20.04
CA SER A 395 9.34 -3.91 21.17
C SER A 395 10.80 -3.46 21.20
N GLY A 396 11.70 -4.13 20.47
CA GLY A 396 13.13 -3.80 20.46
C GLY A 396 13.85 -4.33 21.72
N ILE A 397 13.49 -5.52 22.19
CA ILE A 397 14.15 -6.17 23.33
C ILE A 397 15.29 -7.08 22.81
N PRO A 398 16.52 -7.00 23.37
CA PRO A 398 17.57 -7.95 23.02
C PRO A 398 17.21 -9.38 23.47
N PRO A 399 17.60 -10.44 22.77
CA PRO A 399 18.42 -10.48 21.53
C PRO A 399 17.60 -10.54 20.24
N PHE A 400 16.32 -10.16 20.28
CA PHE A 400 15.42 -10.27 19.12
C PHE A 400 15.76 -9.29 17.99
N ALA A 401 15.42 -9.66 16.76
CA ALA A 401 15.84 -8.96 15.54
C ALA A 401 15.46 -7.46 15.50
N GLY A 402 14.30 -7.10 16.04
CA GLY A 402 13.85 -5.71 16.08
C GLY A 402 14.66 -4.79 16.99
N PHE A 403 15.42 -5.32 17.95
CA PHE A 403 16.36 -4.53 18.75
C PHE A 403 17.41 -3.89 17.85
N PHE A 404 18.14 -4.69 17.08
CA PHE A 404 19.23 -4.22 16.22
C PHE A 404 18.73 -3.19 15.21
N SER A 405 17.67 -3.52 14.48
CA SER A 405 17.18 -2.67 13.39
C SER A 405 16.50 -1.38 13.86
N LYS A 406 15.82 -1.39 15.01
CA LYS A 406 15.17 -0.19 15.53
C LYS A 406 16.19 0.79 16.14
N ASP A 407 17.19 0.27 16.83
CA ASP A 407 18.23 1.12 17.41
C ASP A 407 19.05 1.86 16.35
N GLU A 408 19.30 1.24 15.18
CA GLU A 408 19.92 1.94 14.05
C GLU A 408 19.06 3.10 13.54
N ILE A 409 17.71 2.94 13.49
CA ILE A 409 16.80 4.03 13.09
C ILE A 409 16.85 5.16 14.12
N LEU A 410 16.84 4.83 15.43
CA LEU A 410 16.92 5.83 16.48
C LEU A 410 18.25 6.58 16.45
N ALA A 411 19.35 5.88 16.20
CA ALA A 411 20.68 6.47 16.06
C ALA A 411 20.75 7.42 14.86
N ALA A 412 20.24 7.01 13.70
CA ALA A 412 20.18 7.85 12.50
C ALA A 412 19.31 9.11 12.73
N ALA A 413 18.17 8.96 13.39
CA ALA A 413 17.30 10.09 13.74
C ALA A 413 17.98 11.07 14.70
N ALA A 414 18.73 10.57 15.69
CA ALA A 414 19.44 11.40 16.66
C ALA A 414 20.54 12.28 16.04
N GLN A 415 21.20 11.79 15.00
CA GLN A 415 22.22 12.54 14.28
C GLN A 415 21.67 13.73 13.49
N VAL A 416 20.43 13.58 12.95
CA VAL A 416 19.83 14.60 12.08
C VAL A 416 18.97 15.57 12.88
N SER A 417 18.15 15.09 13.81
CA SER A 417 17.22 15.95 14.57
C SER A 417 16.86 15.36 15.92
N PRO A 418 17.16 16.08 17.03
CA PRO A 418 16.73 15.68 18.38
C PRO A 418 15.20 15.52 18.50
N ALA A 419 14.43 16.33 17.78
CA ALA A 419 12.97 16.26 17.81
C ALA A 419 12.44 14.96 17.19
N LEU A 420 13.00 14.52 16.05
CA LEU A 420 12.67 13.23 15.43
C LEU A 420 13.10 12.05 16.30
N TYR A 421 14.25 12.14 16.94
CA TYR A 421 14.72 11.14 17.90
C TYR A 421 13.78 10.98 19.09
N ILE A 422 13.36 12.09 19.73
CA ILE A 422 12.42 12.08 20.85
C ILE A 422 11.08 11.49 20.41
N LEU A 423 10.55 11.92 19.26
CA LEU A 423 9.31 11.42 18.71
C LEU A 423 9.36 9.91 18.46
N ALA A 424 10.45 9.42 17.85
CA ALA A 424 10.67 8.01 17.60
C ALA A 424 10.81 7.21 18.91
N THR A 425 11.52 7.76 19.90
CA THR A 425 11.72 7.12 21.22
C THR A 425 10.40 6.99 21.99
N ILE A 426 9.55 8.03 22.01
CA ILE A 426 8.21 7.97 22.61
C ILE A 426 7.37 6.90 21.90
N THR A 427 7.44 6.84 20.57
CA THR A 427 6.74 5.83 19.77
C THR A 427 7.22 4.41 20.09
N ALA A 428 8.52 4.21 20.36
CA ALA A 428 9.06 2.91 20.78
C ALA A 428 8.49 2.45 22.13
N PHE A 429 8.41 3.36 23.09
CA PHE A 429 7.74 3.11 24.39
C PHE A 429 6.28 2.71 24.20
N MET A 430 5.53 3.46 23.40
CA MET A 430 4.12 3.17 23.10
C MET A 430 3.97 1.81 22.41
N THR A 431 4.89 1.47 21.50
CA THR A 431 4.90 0.16 20.79
C THR A 431 5.03 -0.99 21.77
N ALA A 432 5.99 -0.93 22.69
CA ALA A 432 6.19 -1.95 23.71
C ALA A 432 4.94 -2.08 24.63
N PHE A 433 4.32 -0.96 24.98
CA PHE A 433 3.12 -0.96 25.83
C PHE A 433 1.92 -1.63 25.18
N TYR A 434 1.52 -1.23 23.96
CA TYR A 434 0.32 -1.81 23.33
C TYR A 434 0.54 -3.26 22.90
N MET A 435 1.75 -3.65 22.53
CA MET A 435 2.06 -5.05 22.22
C MET A 435 2.05 -5.94 23.46
N ALA A 436 2.59 -5.44 24.59
CA ALA A 436 2.49 -6.12 25.88
C ALA A 436 1.03 -6.26 26.32
N ARG A 437 0.21 -5.19 26.17
CA ARG A 437 -1.23 -5.23 26.43
C ARG A 437 -1.91 -6.34 25.64
N LEU A 438 -1.65 -6.44 24.32
CA LEU A 438 -2.20 -7.49 23.48
C LEU A 438 -1.85 -8.88 24.01
N LEU A 439 -0.56 -9.12 24.30
CA LEU A 439 -0.07 -10.41 24.80
C LEU A 439 -0.69 -10.76 26.16
N PHE A 440 -0.68 -9.82 27.09
CA PHE A 440 -1.13 -10.08 28.46
C PHE A 440 -2.63 -10.29 28.55
N VAL A 441 -3.41 -9.51 27.82
CA VAL A 441 -4.88 -9.64 27.84
C VAL A 441 -5.33 -10.93 27.16
N ALA A 442 -4.78 -11.27 25.98
CA ALA A 442 -5.21 -12.46 25.24
C ALA A 442 -4.70 -13.79 25.83
N PHE A 443 -3.48 -13.82 26.36
CA PHE A 443 -2.85 -15.09 26.74
C PHE A 443 -2.71 -15.32 28.24
N MET A 444 -2.81 -14.26 29.05
CA MET A 444 -2.68 -14.34 30.50
C MET A 444 -4.03 -14.03 31.19
N GLY A 445 -4.03 -14.01 32.50
CA GLY A 445 -5.25 -13.77 33.29
C GLY A 445 -6.20 -14.96 33.35
N GLN A 446 -7.48 -14.66 33.49
CA GLN A 446 -8.57 -15.64 33.49
C GLN A 446 -9.35 -15.58 32.17
N PRO A 447 -9.95 -16.69 31.72
CA PRO A 447 -10.80 -16.68 30.52
C PRO A 447 -11.98 -15.72 30.71
N ALA A 448 -12.20 -14.83 29.76
CA ALA A 448 -13.36 -13.95 29.75
C ALA A 448 -14.62 -14.64 29.18
N ASN A 449 -14.44 -15.58 28.25
CA ASN A 449 -15.45 -16.46 27.73
C ASN A 449 -15.03 -17.91 27.97
N GLN A 450 -15.64 -18.55 29.00
CA GLN A 450 -15.26 -19.90 29.42
C GLN A 450 -15.59 -20.95 28.34
N GLU A 451 -16.71 -20.84 27.66
CA GLU A 451 -17.14 -21.77 26.62
C GLU A 451 -16.15 -21.77 25.44
N ALA A 452 -15.82 -20.59 24.92
CA ALA A 452 -14.83 -20.46 23.85
C ALA A 452 -13.43 -20.95 24.29
N TYR A 453 -13.04 -20.69 25.54
CA TYR A 453 -11.77 -21.17 26.10
C TYR A 453 -11.73 -22.70 26.19
N ASP A 454 -12.83 -23.36 26.61
CA ASP A 454 -12.87 -24.81 26.75
C ASP A 454 -12.70 -25.52 25.40
N HIS A 455 -13.22 -24.95 24.34
CA HIS A 455 -13.05 -25.44 22.96
C HIS A 455 -11.69 -25.07 22.34
N ALA A 456 -10.98 -24.10 22.89
CA ALA A 456 -9.71 -23.66 22.35
C ALA A 456 -8.65 -24.78 22.41
N HIS A 457 -7.92 -24.96 21.34
CA HIS A 457 -6.84 -25.94 21.19
C HIS A 457 -5.75 -25.41 20.28
N GLU A 458 -4.55 -25.99 20.36
CA GLU A 458 -3.45 -25.60 19.48
C GLU A 458 -3.75 -26.01 18.03
N VAL A 459 -3.34 -25.17 17.10
CA VAL A 459 -3.61 -25.33 15.66
C VAL A 459 -2.83 -26.51 15.03
N GLY A 460 -3.26 -26.96 13.84
CA GLY A 460 -2.62 -28.07 13.11
C GLY A 460 -1.20 -27.76 12.62
N TRP A 461 -0.48 -28.78 12.15
CA TRP A 461 0.92 -28.65 11.72
C TRP A 461 1.14 -27.68 10.56
N PHE A 462 0.22 -27.60 9.60
CA PHE A 462 0.30 -26.62 8.50
C PHE A 462 0.36 -25.17 8.99
N MET A 463 -0.24 -24.89 10.14
CA MET A 463 -0.21 -23.57 10.76
C MET A 463 0.96 -23.41 11.74
N ARG A 464 1.37 -24.48 12.47
CA ARG A 464 2.48 -24.42 13.45
C ARG A 464 3.84 -24.24 12.79
N VAL A 465 4.13 -24.97 11.70
CA VAL A 465 5.44 -24.93 11.05
C VAL A 465 5.82 -23.51 10.62
N PRO A 466 4.96 -22.75 9.91
CA PRO A 466 5.25 -21.36 9.61
C PRO A 466 5.52 -20.49 10.85
N LEU A 467 4.77 -20.69 11.94
CA LEU A 467 4.99 -19.93 13.18
C LEU A 467 6.37 -20.23 13.77
N ILE A 468 6.80 -21.49 13.80
CA ILE A 468 8.11 -21.90 14.32
C ILE A 468 9.23 -21.30 13.44
N VAL A 469 9.13 -21.43 12.11
CA VAL A 469 10.15 -20.92 11.18
C VAL A 469 10.28 -19.40 11.32
N LEU A 470 9.16 -18.67 11.32
CA LEU A 470 9.17 -17.23 11.51
C LEU A 470 9.69 -16.81 12.89
N SER A 471 9.44 -17.61 13.94
CA SER A 471 10.00 -17.38 15.27
C SER A 471 11.53 -17.45 15.25
N VAL A 472 12.09 -18.46 14.61
CA VAL A 472 13.54 -18.60 14.45
C VAL A 472 14.10 -17.42 13.66
N LEU A 473 13.48 -17.05 12.54
CA LEU A 473 13.91 -15.91 11.73
C LEU A 473 13.82 -14.59 12.51
N SER A 474 12.81 -14.40 13.35
CA SER A 474 12.64 -13.20 14.18
C SER A 474 13.69 -13.05 15.30
N VAL A 475 14.41 -14.13 15.63
CA VAL A 475 15.55 -14.11 16.55
C VAL A 475 16.87 -13.97 15.77
N VAL A 476 17.07 -14.85 14.78
CA VAL A 476 18.39 -15.02 14.13
C VAL A 476 18.69 -13.89 13.14
N SER A 477 17.69 -13.38 12.41
CA SER A 477 17.94 -12.44 11.31
C SER A 477 18.60 -11.13 11.75
N GLY A 478 18.27 -10.62 12.94
CA GLY A 478 18.87 -9.40 13.48
C GLY A 478 20.35 -9.59 13.84
N ILE A 479 20.64 -10.67 14.55
CA ILE A 479 22.02 -11.01 14.96
C ILE A 479 22.86 -11.29 13.71
N TRP A 480 22.35 -12.13 12.80
CA TRP A 480 23.06 -12.47 11.57
C TRP A 480 23.36 -11.26 10.70
N ALA A 481 22.37 -10.41 10.46
CA ALA A 481 22.53 -9.21 9.64
C ALA A 481 23.54 -8.23 10.24
N HIS A 482 23.49 -8.02 11.56
CA HIS A 482 24.44 -7.17 12.26
C HIS A 482 25.87 -7.73 12.17
N MET A 483 26.06 -9.03 12.37
CA MET A 483 27.37 -9.70 12.30
C MET A 483 27.90 -9.84 10.86
N ALA A 484 27.02 -10.02 9.88
CA ALA A 484 27.38 -10.21 8.47
C ALA A 484 27.62 -8.90 7.70
N GLY A 485 27.54 -7.74 8.36
CA GLY A 485 27.74 -6.45 7.69
C GLY A 485 26.64 -6.09 6.70
N PHE A 486 25.38 -6.36 7.04
CA PHE A 486 24.22 -6.04 6.21
C PHE A 486 24.24 -4.60 5.70
N GLY A 487 24.70 -3.66 6.54
CA GLY A 487 24.84 -2.26 6.19
C GLY A 487 25.78 -2.01 5.02
N ASP A 488 26.89 -2.72 4.96
CA ASP A 488 27.86 -2.60 3.86
C ASP A 488 27.37 -3.25 2.58
N TRP A 489 26.51 -4.26 2.70
CA TRP A 489 25.96 -4.99 1.57
C TRP A 489 24.82 -4.24 0.87
N VAL A 490 23.91 -3.58 1.62
CA VAL A 490 22.74 -2.84 1.09
C VAL A 490 22.98 -1.32 1.16
N ARG A 491 24.16 -0.84 0.80
CA ARG A 491 24.46 0.60 0.87
C ARG A 491 24.23 1.30 -0.47
N PHE A 492 23.89 2.58 -0.38
CA PHE A 492 23.93 3.54 -1.47
C PHE A 492 24.86 4.69 -1.07
N GLY A 493 26.01 4.86 -1.76
CA GLY A 493 27.00 5.86 -1.41
C GLY A 493 28.04 5.42 -0.36
N ALA A 494 28.60 6.37 0.38
CA ALA A 494 29.63 6.13 1.38
C ALA A 494 29.12 5.31 2.56
N PRO A 495 29.96 4.47 3.21
CA PRO A 495 29.54 3.69 4.36
C PRO A 495 29.15 4.60 5.53
N ALA A 496 27.92 4.46 5.99
CA ALA A 496 27.41 5.12 7.20
C ALA A 496 27.57 4.22 8.43
N HIS A 497 28.67 3.47 8.54
CA HIS A 497 28.89 2.59 9.69
C HIS A 497 29.48 3.41 10.85
N GLU A 498 28.59 3.94 11.66
CA GLU A 498 28.87 4.11 13.08
C GLU A 498 28.38 2.84 13.79
N GLY A 499 29.24 2.20 14.58
CA GLY A 499 28.88 1.03 15.36
C GLY A 499 27.68 1.31 16.27
N MET A 500 27.05 0.28 16.81
CA MET A 500 25.88 0.39 17.69
C MET A 500 26.14 1.40 18.81
N ASN A 501 25.30 2.44 18.91
CA ASN A 501 25.40 3.41 20.00
C ASN A 501 24.80 2.83 21.28
N LEU A 502 25.67 2.34 22.19
CA LEU A 502 25.26 1.65 23.40
C LEU A 502 24.39 2.52 24.34
N MET A 503 24.51 3.85 24.27
CA MET A 503 23.65 4.74 25.08
C MET A 503 22.22 4.74 24.51
N ILE A 504 22.05 4.85 23.21
CA ILE A 504 20.74 4.81 22.55
C ILE A 504 20.11 3.43 22.75
N ALA A 505 20.86 2.36 22.52
CA ALA A 505 20.42 0.98 22.71
C ALA A 505 20.02 0.69 24.15
N GLY A 506 20.79 1.17 25.12
CA GLY A 506 20.47 1.02 26.54
C GLY A 506 19.23 1.80 26.96
N THR A 507 19.06 3.03 26.48
CA THR A 507 17.88 3.85 26.80
C THR A 507 16.61 3.32 26.15
N SER A 508 16.66 2.89 24.90
CA SER A 508 15.51 2.30 24.17
C SER A 508 15.06 1.00 24.85
N THR A 509 16.00 0.12 25.20
CA THR A 509 15.71 -1.13 25.91
C THR A 509 15.12 -0.87 27.30
N LEU A 510 15.67 0.06 28.06
CA LEU A 510 15.14 0.42 29.39
C LEU A 510 13.69 0.92 29.28
N LEU A 511 13.40 1.80 28.33
CA LEU A 511 12.05 2.31 28.10
C LEU A 511 11.08 1.20 27.66
N ALA A 512 11.51 0.27 26.82
CA ALA A 512 10.71 -0.88 26.44
C ALA A 512 10.41 -1.79 27.65
N VAL A 513 11.38 -2.08 28.50
CA VAL A 513 11.17 -2.85 29.74
C VAL A 513 10.21 -2.14 30.70
N ILE A 514 10.34 -0.83 30.87
CA ILE A 514 9.40 -0.02 31.67
C ILE A 514 7.99 -0.11 31.10
N ALA A 515 7.82 -0.03 29.77
CA ALA A 515 6.51 -0.15 29.11
C ALA A 515 5.87 -1.53 29.33
N LEU A 516 6.67 -2.63 29.22
CA LEU A 516 6.21 -3.97 29.54
C LEU A 516 5.78 -4.09 31.02
N ALA A 517 6.58 -3.55 31.94
CA ALA A 517 6.29 -3.59 33.37
C ALA A 517 5.00 -2.80 33.70
N LEU A 518 4.79 -1.65 33.07
CA LEU A 518 3.56 -0.87 33.23
C LEU A 518 2.33 -1.64 32.69
N ALA A 519 2.44 -2.23 31.52
CA ALA A 519 1.37 -3.07 30.96
C ALA A 519 1.08 -4.27 31.86
N TRP A 520 2.10 -4.90 32.46
CA TRP A 520 1.93 -5.97 33.44
C TRP A 520 1.16 -5.51 34.68
N LYS A 521 1.50 -4.37 35.25
CA LYS A 521 0.80 -3.80 36.41
C LYS A 521 -0.68 -3.52 36.15
N VAL A 522 -1.00 -3.05 34.95
CA VAL A 522 -2.38 -2.73 34.56
C VAL A 522 -3.19 -4.00 34.24
N TYR A 523 -2.66 -4.89 33.40
CA TYR A 523 -3.48 -5.97 32.80
C TYR A 523 -3.32 -7.33 33.49
N VAL A 524 -2.20 -7.60 34.17
CA VAL A 524 -1.96 -8.89 34.83
C VAL A 524 -2.09 -8.78 36.34
N ALA A 525 -1.29 -7.89 36.95
CA ALA A 525 -1.32 -7.66 38.39
C ALA A 525 -2.59 -6.91 38.86
N LYS A 526 -3.26 -6.19 37.91
CA LYS A 526 -4.48 -5.38 38.15
C LYS A 526 -4.33 -4.43 39.36
N SER A 527 -3.09 -3.99 39.62
CA SER A 527 -2.81 -3.01 40.66
C SER A 527 -3.24 -1.59 40.27
N TRP A 528 -3.37 -1.34 38.98
CA TRP A 528 -3.96 -0.12 38.41
C TRP A 528 -5.17 -0.51 37.57
N ASP A 529 -6.28 0.20 37.81
CA ASP A 529 -7.51 -0.03 37.07
C ASP A 529 -7.42 0.64 35.67
N ALA A 530 -7.57 -0.18 34.62
CA ALA A 530 -7.53 0.28 33.24
C ALA A 530 -8.68 1.24 32.89
N ASP A 531 -9.88 1.00 33.45
CA ASP A 531 -11.05 1.84 33.20
C ASP A 531 -10.93 3.19 33.91
N ALA A 532 -10.40 3.21 35.13
CA ALA A 532 -10.10 4.45 35.84
C ALA A 532 -9.03 5.29 35.10
N LEU A 533 -8.00 4.64 34.54
CA LEU A 533 -7.01 5.32 33.69
C LEU A 533 -7.66 5.88 32.43
N ALA A 534 -8.51 5.12 31.73
CA ALA A 534 -9.21 5.59 30.56
C ALA A 534 -10.10 6.82 30.85
N GLN A 535 -10.80 6.81 31.98
CA GLN A 535 -11.61 7.94 32.44
C GLN A 535 -10.74 9.17 32.76
N LYS A 536 -9.59 8.98 33.40
CA LYS A 536 -8.65 10.06 33.70
C LYS A 536 -8.08 10.74 32.45
N TRP A 537 -7.80 9.97 31.40
CA TRP A 537 -7.33 10.50 30.11
C TRP A 537 -8.45 11.09 29.27
N GLY A 538 -9.73 10.83 29.60
CA GLY A 538 -10.92 11.48 29.10
C GLY A 538 -10.93 11.71 27.59
N VAL A 539 -10.78 12.98 27.19
CA VAL A 539 -10.82 13.41 25.77
C VAL A 539 -9.72 12.73 24.93
N LEU A 540 -8.51 12.59 25.45
CA LEU A 540 -7.41 11.96 24.71
C LEU A 540 -7.68 10.48 24.46
N TYR A 541 -8.27 9.77 25.43
CA TYR A 541 -8.69 8.39 25.24
C TYR A 541 -9.78 8.28 24.17
N GLN A 542 -10.79 9.15 24.19
CA GLN A 542 -11.87 9.17 23.21
C GLN A 542 -11.36 9.48 21.80
N LEU A 543 -10.47 10.46 21.65
CA LEU A 543 -9.85 10.77 20.36
C LEU A 543 -9.10 9.55 19.79
N SER A 544 -8.25 8.93 20.62
CA SER A 544 -7.49 7.74 20.19
C SER A 544 -8.42 6.56 19.86
N PHE A 545 -9.43 6.29 20.68
CA PHE A 545 -10.38 5.20 20.49
C PHE A 545 -11.20 5.35 19.19
N HIS A 546 -11.64 6.57 18.89
CA HIS A 546 -12.34 6.92 17.64
C HIS A 546 -11.39 7.29 16.50
N LYS A 547 -10.10 6.91 16.57
CA LYS A 547 -9.11 7.09 15.47
C LYS A 547 -8.99 8.55 15.03
N PHE A 548 -9.12 9.48 15.96
CA PHE A 548 -9.13 10.94 15.73
C PHE A 548 -10.20 11.42 14.76
N TYR A 549 -11.28 10.66 14.58
CA TYR A 549 -12.40 10.95 13.68
C TYR A 549 -11.99 11.20 12.22
N ILE A 550 -10.88 10.63 11.76
CA ILE A 550 -10.40 10.83 10.38
C ILE A 550 -11.35 10.19 9.36
N ASP A 551 -11.93 9.03 9.69
CA ASP A 551 -12.92 8.37 8.82
C ASP A 551 -14.18 9.26 8.65
N GLU A 552 -14.65 9.88 9.73
CA GLU A 552 -15.81 10.76 9.74
C GLU A 552 -15.53 12.07 8.98
N ILE A 553 -14.31 12.63 9.12
CA ILE A 553 -13.87 13.80 8.35
C ILE A 553 -13.88 13.48 6.85
N TYR A 554 -13.35 12.31 6.45
CA TYR A 554 -13.36 11.91 5.03
C TYR A 554 -14.77 11.67 4.51
N ALA A 555 -15.64 11.03 5.29
CA ALA A 555 -17.04 10.87 4.92
C ALA A 555 -17.75 12.22 4.71
N ALA A 556 -17.48 13.21 5.58
CA ALA A 556 -18.00 14.57 5.44
C ALA A 556 -17.47 15.27 4.20
N LEU A 557 -16.15 15.16 3.92
CA LEU A 557 -15.53 15.74 2.72
C LEU A 557 -16.09 15.12 1.44
N ILE A 558 -16.24 13.79 1.38
CA ILE A 558 -16.83 13.10 0.23
C ILE A 558 -18.27 13.55 0.02
N LYS A 559 -19.07 13.60 1.09
CA LYS A 559 -20.45 14.09 1.01
C LYS A 559 -20.55 15.52 0.52
N PHE A 560 -19.66 16.40 0.98
CA PHE A 560 -19.65 17.80 0.57
C PHE A 560 -19.19 17.98 -0.88
N PHE A 561 -18.03 17.44 -1.24
CA PHE A 561 -17.45 17.67 -2.56
C PHE A 561 -18.07 16.81 -3.65
N VAL A 562 -18.27 15.50 -3.40
CA VAL A 562 -18.78 14.59 -4.43
C VAL A 562 -20.29 14.74 -4.57
N ASP A 563 -21.05 14.53 -3.49
CA ASP A 563 -22.51 14.59 -3.54
C ASP A 563 -23.01 16.02 -3.77
N GLY A 564 -22.33 17.02 -3.18
CA GLY A 564 -22.65 18.42 -3.37
C GLY A 564 -22.45 18.87 -4.83
N ILE A 565 -21.28 18.59 -5.40
CA ILE A 565 -20.97 18.91 -6.80
C ILE A 565 -21.88 18.13 -7.75
N ALA A 566 -22.13 16.84 -7.48
CA ALA A 566 -23.03 16.03 -8.30
C ALA A 566 -24.44 16.62 -8.36
N LYS A 567 -24.98 17.15 -7.25
CA LYS A 567 -26.27 17.82 -7.23
C LYS A 567 -26.28 19.12 -8.06
N VAL A 568 -25.19 19.90 -7.98
CA VAL A 568 -25.06 21.13 -8.79
C VAL A 568 -24.97 20.79 -10.28
N LEU A 569 -24.17 19.80 -10.66
CA LEU A 569 -24.05 19.36 -12.05
C LEU A 569 -25.38 18.80 -12.57
N TYR A 570 -26.08 17.99 -11.78
CA TYR A 570 -27.41 17.50 -12.13
C TYR A 570 -28.42 18.65 -12.33
N TRP A 571 -28.37 19.67 -11.44
CA TRP A 571 -29.22 20.84 -11.60
C TRP A 571 -28.92 21.62 -12.90
N ILE A 572 -27.63 21.82 -13.22
CA ILE A 572 -27.19 22.45 -14.48
C ILE A 572 -27.68 21.63 -15.67
N ASP A 573 -27.51 20.33 -15.64
CA ASP A 573 -27.94 19.43 -16.74
C ASP A 573 -29.45 19.55 -16.98
N VAL A 574 -30.27 19.36 -15.95
CA VAL A 574 -31.73 19.36 -16.07
C VAL A 574 -32.30 20.76 -16.40
N HIS A 575 -31.76 21.83 -15.78
CA HIS A 575 -32.39 23.16 -15.92
C HIS A 575 -31.75 24.01 -17.02
N ILE A 576 -30.46 23.88 -17.25
CA ILE A 576 -29.76 24.67 -18.26
C ILE A 576 -29.68 23.90 -19.58
N VAL A 577 -29.07 22.72 -19.59
CA VAL A 577 -28.82 21.96 -20.82
C VAL A 577 -30.15 21.48 -21.41
N ASP A 578 -30.91 20.70 -20.67
CA ASP A 578 -32.24 20.23 -21.09
C ASP A 578 -33.23 21.36 -21.25
N GLY A 579 -33.15 22.38 -20.39
CA GLY A 579 -33.95 23.62 -20.48
C GLY A 579 -33.78 24.32 -21.81
N ILE A 580 -32.55 24.52 -22.29
CA ILE A 580 -32.25 25.13 -23.58
C ILE A 580 -32.76 24.27 -24.74
N VAL A 581 -32.50 22.98 -24.68
CA VAL A 581 -32.95 22.01 -25.73
C VAL A 581 -34.48 22.02 -25.82
N ASN A 582 -35.17 21.95 -24.69
CA ASN A 582 -36.64 21.97 -24.65
C ASN A 582 -37.20 23.33 -25.08
N ALA A 583 -36.56 24.43 -24.72
CA ALA A 583 -36.95 25.77 -25.18
C ALA A 583 -36.82 25.92 -26.71
N LEU A 584 -35.72 25.40 -27.30
CA LEU A 584 -35.57 25.39 -28.76
C LEU A 584 -36.65 24.52 -29.43
N GLY A 585 -36.93 23.33 -28.88
CA GLY A 585 -38.02 22.52 -29.34
C GLY A 585 -39.39 23.20 -29.23
N GLY A 586 -39.61 23.89 -28.09
CA GLY A 586 -40.80 24.72 -27.86
C GLY A 586 -40.94 25.87 -28.87
N LEU A 587 -39.82 26.54 -29.15
CA LEU A 587 -39.77 27.62 -30.14
C LEU A 587 -40.14 27.12 -31.56
N VAL A 588 -39.55 25.97 -31.97
CA VAL A 588 -39.87 25.34 -33.25
C VAL A 588 -41.35 24.97 -33.31
N ARG A 589 -41.90 24.43 -32.24
CA ARG A 589 -43.33 24.09 -32.13
C ARG A 589 -44.21 25.33 -32.22
N ALA A 590 -43.88 26.39 -31.51
CA ALA A 590 -44.60 27.66 -31.56
C ALA A 590 -44.59 28.30 -32.95
N VAL A 591 -43.43 28.27 -33.65
CA VAL A 591 -43.32 28.75 -35.05
C VAL A 591 -44.16 27.85 -35.97
N SER A 592 -44.14 26.53 -35.78
CA SER A 592 -44.96 25.59 -36.56
C SER A 592 -46.46 25.87 -36.35
N GLU A 593 -46.91 26.06 -35.13
CA GLU A 593 -48.31 26.38 -34.81
C GLU A 593 -48.74 27.75 -35.42
N MET A 594 -47.86 28.73 -35.44
CA MET A 594 -48.10 30.03 -36.06
C MET A 594 -48.16 29.93 -37.61
N LEU A 595 -47.41 29.06 -38.24
CA LEU A 595 -47.39 28.87 -39.70
C LEU A 595 -48.48 27.87 -40.16
N SER A 596 -48.94 26.98 -39.31
CA SER A 596 -49.95 25.96 -39.64
C SER A 596 -51.24 26.52 -40.24
N PRO A 597 -51.81 27.68 -39.83
CA PRO A 597 -52.98 28.28 -40.48
C PRO A 597 -52.75 28.73 -41.91
N ALA A 598 -51.48 28.92 -42.31
CA ALA A 598 -51.13 29.25 -43.72
C ALA A 598 -51.33 28.05 -44.64
N GLU A 599 -51.30 26.83 -44.11
CA GLU A 599 -51.57 25.59 -44.84
C GLU A 599 -53.02 25.12 -44.61
N ASN A 600 -54.00 25.91 -45.05
CA ASN A 600 -55.44 25.68 -44.83
C ASN A 600 -56.07 24.74 -45.86
N GLY A 601 -55.33 24.22 -46.81
CA GLY A 601 -55.84 23.36 -47.91
C GLY A 601 -56.66 24.10 -48.98
N GLN A 602 -56.83 25.43 -48.90
CA GLN A 602 -57.58 26.20 -49.87
C GLN A 602 -56.66 26.71 -50.98
N VAL A 603 -56.86 26.18 -52.18
CA VAL A 603 -56.06 26.49 -53.40
C VAL A 603 -56.08 28.03 -53.69
N GLN A 604 -57.20 28.71 -53.42
CA GLN A 604 -57.33 30.14 -53.63
C GLN A 604 -56.37 30.95 -52.68
N SER A 605 -56.21 30.50 -51.44
CA SER A 605 -55.28 31.16 -50.50
C SER A 605 -53.83 31.01 -50.96
N TYR A 606 -53.44 29.81 -51.43
CA TYR A 606 -52.10 29.56 -51.94
C TYR A 606 -51.83 30.37 -53.21
N ALA A 607 -52.78 30.39 -54.12
CA ALA A 607 -52.70 31.21 -55.34
C ALA A 607 -52.55 32.71 -55.02
N GLY A 608 -53.28 33.22 -54.00
CA GLY A 608 -53.16 34.60 -53.53
C GLY A 608 -51.77 34.93 -52.96
N VAL A 609 -51.23 34.04 -52.14
CA VAL A 609 -49.86 34.21 -51.58
C VAL A 609 -48.79 34.11 -52.69
N TYR A 610 -48.97 33.19 -53.63
CA TYR A 610 -48.08 33.08 -54.80
C TYR A 610 -48.10 34.34 -55.63
N LEU A 611 -49.30 34.83 -55.96
CA LEU A 611 -49.48 36.07 -56.76
C LEU A 611 -48.85 37.27 -56.03
N PHE A 612 -49.07 37.39 -54.70
CA PHE A 612 -48.46 38.43 -53.89
C PHE A 612 -46.92 38.34 -53.93
N GLY A 613 -46.36 37.16 -53.80
CA GLY A 613 -44.89 36.94 -53.88
C GLY A 613 -44.34 37.33 -55.26
N VAL A 614 -45.05 37.01 -56.32
CA VAL A 614 -44.67 37.42 -57.69
C VAL A 614 -44.73 38.95 -57.84
N ILE A 615 -45.78 39.62 -57.32
CA ILE A 615 -45.88 41.07 -57.34
C ILE A 615 -44.71 41.74 -56.57
N VAL A 616 -44.38 41.23 -55.40
CA VAL A 616 -43.25 41.77 -54.60
C VAL A 616 -41.93 41.58 -55.35
N LEU A 617 -41.70 40.43 -55.96
CA LEU A 617 -40.49 40.16 -56.76
C LEU A 617 -40.42 41.07 -58.00
N LEU A 618 -41.54 41.28 -58.70
CA LEU A 618 -41.61 42.21 -59.83
C LEU A 618 -41.35 43.66 -59.37
N ALA A 619 -41.99 44.12 -58.27
CA ALA A 619 -41.76 45.43 -57.71
C ALA A 619 -40.29 45.65 -57.32
N TYR A 620 -39.68 44.62 -56.68
CA TYR A 620 -38.27 44.64 -56.33
C TYR A 620 -37.38 44.67 -57.59
N GLY A 621 -37.70 43.89 -58.61
CA GLY A 621 -37.01 43.87 -59.90
C GLY A 621 -37.10 45.23 -60.60
N VAL A 622 -38.29 45.86 -60.66
CA VAL A 622 -38.49 47.21 -61.23
C VAL A 622 -37.71 48.28 -60.43
N TYR A 623 -37.74 48.20 -59.08
CA TYR A 623 -36.97 49.10 -58.24
C TYR A 623 -35.45 48.98 -58.50
N TYR A 624 -34.91 47.77 -58.61
CA TYR A 624 -33.50 47.59 -58.92
C TYR A 624 -33.16 47.94 -60.37
N ALA A 625 -34.05 47.66 -61.35
CA ALA A 625 -33.86 48.06 -62.72
C ALA A 625 -33.86 49.57 -62.88
N SER A 626 -34.77 50.30 -62.19
CA SER A 626 -34.78 51.76 -62.17
C SER A 626 -33.53 52.38 -61.55
N LYS A 627 -33.02 51.77 -60.48
CA LYS A 627 -31.78 52.20 -59.81
C LYS A 627 -30.55 51.90 -60.69
N LEU A 628 -30.53 50.76 -61.42
CA LEU A 628 -29.48 50.44 -62.36
C LEU A 628 -29.49 51.39 -63.58
N MET A 629 -30.67 51.68 -64.14
CA MET A 629 -30.81 52.70 -65.20
C MET A 629 -30.40 54.14 -64.77
N ALA A 630 -30.72 54.51 -63.50
CA ALA A 630 -30.26 55.77 -62.92
C ALA A 630 -28.72 55.80 -62.78
N MET A 631 -28.11 54.71 -62.44
CA MET A 631 -26.63 54.58 -62.38
C MET A 631 -25.98 54.58 -63.76
N LEU A 632 -26.60 53.96 -64.75
CA LEU A 632 -26.07 53.91 -66.12
C LEU A 632 -26.40 55.21 -66.91
N GLY A 633 -27.53 55.89 -66.63
CA GLY A 633 -27.91 57.17 -67.24
C GLY A 633 -27.15 58.41 -66.75
N GLY A 634 -26.34 58.30 -65.72
CA GLY A 634 -25.43 59.32 -65.27
C GLY A 634 -24.00 59.26 -65.83
N ALA A 635 -23.80 58.40 -66.79
CA ALA A 635 -22.50 58.16 -67.42
C ALA A 635 -22.44 58.53 -68.93
N PHE A 636 -23.43 59.41 -69.42
CA PHE A 636 -23.34 60.02 -70.74
C PHE A 636 -23.45 61.52 -70.57
#